data_a4898a48fb4af4161775cfc9afccd48b
#
_entry.id   a4898a48fb4af4161775cfc9afccd48b
#
_cell.length_a   1.000
_cell.length_b   1.000
_cell.length_c   1.000
_cell.angle_alpha   90.00
_cell.angle_beta   90.00
_cell.angle_gamma   90.00
#
_symmetry.space_group_name_H-M   'P 1'
#
loop_
_entity.id
_entity.type
_entity.pdbx_description
1 polymer ?
#
loop_
_entity_poly.entity_id
_entity_poly.type
_entity_poly.pdbx_seq_one_letter_code
_entity_poly.pdbx_strand_id
1 'polypeptide(L)'
;MKKIYDEYLQHIKEVAESRILLDENVKKLGIPEIYLFDQRYTVLFVISEIAFRKKGFFVSSDLKSQTNLSDKSIERYIKVLLDKGFFYIKQGQDKRIKQYHPSKDLERHMRATWEVRIKQIETVLKMSSKYEEVLRFLKKDKYPW
;
A
#
# COMPACT_ATOMS: atom_id res chain seq x y z
N MET A 1 8.37 13.26 -29.63
CA MET A 1 7.07 12.78 -29.12
C MET A 1 7.08 11.27 -28.89
N LYS A 2 7.30 10.44 -29.91
CA LYS A 2 7.40 8.98 -29.76
C LYS A 2 8.40 8.56 -28.68
N LYS A 3 9.58 9.16 -28.64
CA LYS A 3 10.60 8.87 -27.62
C LYS A 3 10.12 9.15 -26.19
N ILE A 4 9.41 10.24 -25.96
CA ILE A 4 8.89 10.61 -24.63
C ILE A 4 7.83 9.59 -24.18
N TYR A 5 6.99 9.14 -25.09
CA TYR A 5 5.99 8.12 -24.81
C TYR A 5 6.63 6.76 -24.53
N ASP A 6 7.67 6.38 -25.28
CA ASP A 6 8.43 5.14 -25.02
C ASP A 6 9.11 5.18 -23.63
N GLU A 7 9.67 6.33 -23.23
CA GLU A 7 10.23 6.53 -21.89
C GLU A 7 9.15 6.42 -20.80
N TYR A 8 7.95 6.95 -21.04
CA TYR A 8 6.81 6.80 -20.15
C TYR A 8 6.40 5.32 -19.99
N LEU A 9 6.31 4.57 -21.08
CA LEU A 9 5.99 3.14 -21.05
C LEU A 9 7.05 2.34 -20.28
N GLN A 10 8.32 2.66 -20.47
CA GLN A 10 9.41 2.04 -19.72
C GLN A 10 9.27 2.32 -18.23
N HIS A 11 8.90 3.54 -17.84
CA HIS A 11 8.64 3.90 -16.46
C HIS A 11 7.48 3.11 -15.85
N ILE A 12 6.36 2.99 -16.57
CA ILE A 12 5.21 2.18 -16.13
C ILE A 12 5.62 0.72 -15.89
N LYS A 13 6.46 0.17 -16.79
CA LYS A 13 7.01 -1.17 -16.62
C LYS A 13 7.83 -1.30 -15.34
N GLU A 14 8.74 -0.36 -15.07
CA GLU A 14 9.59 -0.37 -13.87
C GLU A 14 8.77 -0.27 -12.57
N VAL A 15 7.72 0.55 -12.56
CA VAL A 15 6.78 0.64 -11.42
C VAL A 15 6.05 -0.69 -11.23
N ALA A 16 5.58 -1.31 -12.30
CA ALA A 16 4.91 -2.60 -12.22
C ALA A 16 5.85 -3.72 -11.70
N GLU A 17 7.08 -3.78 -12.20
CA GLU A 17 8.10 -4.74 -11.73
C GLU A 17 8.42 -4.55 -10.24
N SER A 18 8.53 -3.31 -9.78
CA SER A 18 8.74 -2.98 -8.36
C SER A 18 7.55 -3.43 -7.49
N ARG A 19 6.34 -3.33 -8.02
CA ARG A 19 5.12 -3.80 -7.33
C ARG A 19 5.09 -5.33 -7.23
N ILE A 20 5.45 -6.03 -8.29
CA ILE A 20 5.57 -7.50 -8.28
C ILE A 20 6.55 -7.94 -7.19
N LEU A 21 7.70 -7.29 -7.10
CA LEU A 21 8.70 -7.59 -6.06
C LEU A 21 8.17 -7.36 -4.64
N LEU A 22 7.39 -6.30 -4.43
CA LEU A 22 6.70 -6.04 -3.17
C LEU A 22 5.71 -7.16 -2.83
N ASP A 23 4.87 -7.54 -3.79
CA ASP A 23 3.87 -8.60 -3.63
C ASP A 23 4.52 -9.95 -3.31
N GLU A 24 5.63 -10.30 -3.96
CA GLU A 24 6.40 -11.50 -3.65
C GLU A 24 6.96 -11.52 -2.22
N ASN A 25 7.46 -10.37 -1.74
CA ASN A 25 7.91 -10.24 -0.37
C ASN A 25 6.78 -10.40 0.64
N VAL A 26 5.60 -9.87 0.34
CA VAL A 26 4.40 -10.02 1.19
C VAL A 26 3.87 -11.46 1.16
N LYS A 27 3.93 -12.15 0.02
CA LYS A 27 3.58 -13.59 -0.08
C LYS A 27 4.43 -14.47 0.84
N LYS A 28 5.72 -14.19 0.98
CA LYS A 28 6.62 -14.91 1.90
C LYS A 28 6.17 -14.86 3.36
N LEU A 29 5.34 -13.87 3.73
CA LEU A 29 4.73 -13.77 5.05
C LEU A 29 3.48 -14.65 5.22
N GLY A 30 3.06 -15.37 4.17
CA GLY A 30 1.88 -16.23 4.21
C GLY A 30 0.56 -15.47 4.26
N ILE A 31 0.52 -14.22 3.77
CA ILE A 31 -0.72 -13.48 3.59
C ILE A 31 -1.47 -14.04 2.39
N PRO A 32 -2.77 -14.36 2.50
CA PRO A 32 -3.55 -14.86 1.38
C PRO A 32 -3.52 -13.91 0.17
N GLU A 33 -3.44 -14.47 -1.04
CA GLU A 33 -3.29 -13.69 -2.28
C GLU A 33 -4.38 -12.63 -2.48
N ILE A 34 -5.61 -12.91 -2.06
CA ILE A 34 -6.71 -11.95 -2.15
C ILE A 34 -6.40 -10.61 -1.45
N TYR A 35 -5.58 -10.63 -0.40
CA TYR A 35 -5.17 -9.42 0.32
C TYR A 35 -4.02 -8.68 -0.35
N LEU A 36 -3.32 -9.33 -1.28
CA LEU A 36 -2.22 -8.74 -2.06
C LEU A 36 -2.73 -8.00 -3.28
N PHE A 37 -3.76 -8.55 -3.94
CA PHE A 37 -4.27 -8.03 -5.22
C PHE A 37 -5.52 -7.17 -5.08
N ASP A 38 -6.21 -7.22 -3.94
CA ASP A 38 -7.37 -6.38 -3.70
C ASP A 38 -6.94 -4.99 -3.20
N GLN A 39 -7.14 -3.98 -4.03
CA GLN A 39 -6.82 -2.57 -3.72
C GLN A 39 -7.46 -2.09 -2.40
N ARG A 40 -8.62 -2.63 -2.03
CA ARG A 40 -9.32 -2.29 -0.78
C ARG A 40 -8.46 -2.61 0.44
N TYR A 41 -7.81 -3.77 0.44
CA TYR A 41 -6.92 -4.16 1.53
C TYR A 41 -5.63 -3.36 1.55
N THR A 42 -5.11 -2.96 0.40
CA THR A 42 -3.98 -2.03 0.31
C THR A 42 -4.31 -0.70 0.98
N VAL A 43 -5.51 -0.16 0.76
CA VAL A 43 -5.97 1.08 1.41
C VAL A 43 -6.04 0.90 2.93
N LEU A 44 -6.63 -0.19 3.43
CA LEU A 44 -6.70 -0.48 4.86
C LEU A 44 -5.31 -0.59 5.49
N PHE A 45 -4.38 -1.24 4.80
CA PHE A 45 -2.99 -1.38 5.27
C PHE A 45 -2.29 -0.02 5.38
N VAL A 46 -2.44 0.84 4.37
CA VAL A 46 -1.86 2.19 4.37
C VAL A 46 -2.42 3.05 5.51
N ILE A 47 -3.74 2.98 5.76
CA ILE A 47 -4.37 3.70 6.87
C ILE A 47 -3.83 3.19 8.21
N SER A 48 -3.69 1.87 8.36
CA SER A 48 -3.09 1.26 9.57
C SER A 48 -1.65 1.73 9.77
N GLU A 49 -0.84 1.77 8.72
CA GLU A 49 0.54 2.25 8.79
C GLU A 49 0.62 3.72 9.19
N ILE A 50 -0.24 4.57 8.64
CA ILE A 50 -0.32 5.99 9.03
C ILE A 50 -0.65 6.12 10.52
N ALA A 51 -1.60 5.34 11.02
CA ALA A 51 -1.97 5.35 12.43
C ALA A 51 -0.82 4.85 13.34
N PHE A 52 -0.11 3.80 12.93
CA PHE A 52 1.08 3.32 13.66
C PHE A 52 2.15 4.40 13.79
N ARG A 53 2.41 5.14 12.72
CA ARG A 53 3.38 6.23 12.74
C ARG A 53 2.95 7.41 13.61
N LYS A 54 1.66 7.71 13.65
CA LYS A 54 1.13 8.85 14.41
C LYS A 54 0.97 8.57 15.90
N LYS A 55 0.49 7.40 16.28
CA LYS A 55 0.11 7.08 17.66
C LYS A 55 0.52 5.68 18.15
N GLY A 56 1.20 4.91 17.31
CA GLY A 56 1.70 3.57 17.65
C GLY A 56 0.68 2.45 17.51
N PHE A 57 -0.58 2.73 17.23
CA PHE A 57 -1.66 1.75 17.08
C PHE A 57 -2.77 2.30 16.18
N PHE A 58 -3.69 1.44 15.75
CA PHE A 58 -4.96 1.87 15.19
C PHE A 58 -6.14 1.26 15.98
N VAL A 59 -7.30 1.86 15.82
CA VAL A 59 -8.58 1.33 16.29
C VAL A 59 -9.51 1.14 15.10
N SER A 60 -10.54 0.31 15.25
CA SER A 60 -11.45 0.00 14.14
C SER A 60 -12.08 1.25 13.49
N SER A 61 -12.37 2.28 14.29
CA SER A 61 -12.92 3.54 13.79
C SER A 61 -11.95 4.32 12.89
N ASP A 62 -10.64 4.16 13.04
CA ASP A 62 -9.65 4.78 12.14
C ASP A 62 -9.80 4.25 10.71
N LEU A 63 -10.11 2.96 10.56
CA LEU A 63 -10.37 2.34 9.28
C LEU A 63 -11.74 2.70 8.72
N LYS A 64 -12.77 2.65 9.57
CA LYS A 64 -14.16 2.95 9.19
C LYS A 64 -14.35 4.39 8.70
N SER A 65 -13.70 5.35 9.35
CA SER A 65 -13.84 6.77 9.02
C SER A 65 -13.14 7.18 7.71
N GLN A 66 -12.19 6.40 7.22
CA GLN A 66 -11.37 6.74 6.05
C GLN A 66 -11.65 5.84 4.83
N THR A 67 -12.60 4.92 4.93
CA THR A 67 -12.97 4.03 3.84
C THR A 67 -14.49 3.88 3.74
N ASN A 68 -14.97 3.54 2.54
CA ASN A 68 -16.37 3.16 2.31
C ASN A 68 -16.58 1.64 2.38
N LEU A 69 -15.63 0.91 2.97
CA LEU A 69 -15.75 -0.53 3.11
C LEU A 69 -16.75 -0.90 4.21
N SER A 70 -17.43 -2.04 4.02
CA SER A 70 -18.34 -2.57 5.03
C SER A 70 -17.59 -2.95 6.31
N ASP A 71 -18.27 -2.88 7.44
CA ASP A 71 -17.73 -3.33 8.72
C ASP A 71 -17.21 -4.77 8.64
N LYS A 72 -17.94 -5.64 7.94
CA LYS A 72 -17.54 -7.04 7.71
C LYS A 72 -16.19 -7.18 6.97
N SER A 73 -15.95 -6.33 5.98
CA SER A 73 -14.66 -6.32 5.25
C SER A 73 -13.52 -5.86 6.15
N ILE A 74 -13.75 -4.83 6.96
CA ILE A 74 -12.77 -4.31 7.92
C ILE A 74 -12.46 -5.34 9.00
N GLU A 75 -13.47 -5.97 9.57
CA GLU A 75 -13.31 -7.03 10.57
C GLU A 75 -12.53 -8.22 10.01
N ARG A 76 -12.80 -8.63 8.77
CA ARG A 76 -12.05 -9.69 8.09
C ARG A 76 -10.58 -9.32 7.91
N TYR A 77 -10.29 -8.10 7.49
CA TYR A 77 -8.93 -7.59 7.39
C TYR A 77 -8.18 -7.68 8.71
N ILE A 78 -8.77 -7.14 9.78
CA ILE A 78 -8.18 -7.15 11.11
C ILE A 78 -7.95 -8.59 11.59
N LYS A 79 -8.95 -9.45 11.43
CA LYS A 79 -8.86 -10.86 11.86
C LYS A 79 -7.73 -11.60 11.18
N VAL A 80 -7.60 -11.49 9.86
CA VAL A 80 -6.54 -12.19 9.12
C VAL A 80 -5.16 -11.77 9.59
N LEU A 81 -4.92 -10.49 9.82
CA LEU A 81 -3.62 -10.00 10.24
C LEU A 81 -3.33 -10.28 11.72
N LEU A 82 -4.35 -10.38 12.57
CA LEU A 82 -4.23 -10.90 13.93
C LEU A 82 -3.87 -12.39 13.93
N ASP A 83 -4.58 -13.21 13.16
CA ASP A 83 -4.36 -14.66 13.07
C ASP A 83 -2.96 -14.99 12.52
N LYS A 84 -2.40 -14.13 11.68
CA LYS A 84 -1.02 -14.23 11.17
C LYS A 84 0.03 -13.65 12.11
N GLY A 85 -0.37 -13.05 13.23
CA GLY A 85 0.55 -12.47 14.20
C GLY A 85 1.20 -11.15 13.77
N PHE A 86 0.63 -10.44 12.78
CA PHE A 86 1.13 -9.12 12.36
C PHE A 86 0.63 -7.99 13.24
N PHE A 87 -0.55 -8.17 13.82
CA PHE A 87 -1.09 -7.29 14.84
C PHE A 87 -1.22 -8.02 16.16
N TYR A 88 -1.19 -7.30 17.26
CA TYR A 88 -1.61 -7.77 18.55
C TYR A 88 -2.49 -6.73 19.24
N ILE A 89 -3.34 -7.20 20.16
CA ILE A 89 -4.31 -6.34 20.83
C ILE A 89 -3.74 -5.89 22.17
N LYS A 90 -3.86 -4.58 22.44
CA LYS A 90 -3.78 -4.02 23.80
C LYS A 90 -5.08 -3.32 24.12
N GLN A 91 -5.48 -3.39 25.38
CA GLN A 91 -6.58 -2.58 25.88
C GLN A 91 -6.06 -1.18 26.23
N GLY A 92 -6.76 -0.15 25.71
CA GLY A 92 -6.53 1.22 26.12
C GLY A 92 -7.17 1.56 27.46
N GLN A 93 -7.22 2.85 27.80
CA GLN A 93 -7.91 3.33 28.99
C GLN A 93 -9.41 3.00 28.97
N ASP A 94 -10.05 3.13 27.81
CA ASP A 94 -11.41 2.62 27.59
C ASP A 94 -11.34 1.15 27.17
N LYS A 95 -11.78 0.26 28.08
CA LYS A 95 -11.81 -1.18 27.87
C LYS A 95 -12.72 -1.64 26.73
N ARG A 96 -13.60 -0.77 26.22
CA ARG A 96 -14.47 -1.05 25.07
C ARG A 96 -13.75 -0.93 23.74
N ILE A 97 -12.62 -0.21 23.72
CA ILE A 97 -11.87 0.08 22.50
C ILE A 97 -10.63 -0.81 22.44
N LYS A 98 -10.59 -1.69 21.46
CA LYS A 98 -9.40 -2.51 21.16
C LYS A 98 -8.40 -1.69 20.38
N GLN A 99 -7.17 -1.64 20.87
CA GLN A 99 -6.03 -1.05 20.17
C GLN A 99 -5.25 -2.16 19.46
N TYR A 100 -5.02 -2.00 18.18
CA TYR A 100 -4.25 -2.92 17.35
C TYR A 100 -2.85 -2.35 17.15
N HIS A 101 -1.85 -3.06 17.61
CA HIS A 101 -0.44 -2.67 17.55
C HIS A 101 0.30 -3.53 16.53
N PRO A 102 1.30 -2.98 15.82
CA PRO A 102 2.13 -3.76 14.91
C PRO A 102 3.04 -4.70 15.70
N SER A 103 3.17 -5.94 15.22
CA SER A 103 4.14 -6.87 15.77
C SER A 103 5.55 -6.55 15.28
N LYS A 104 6.56 -7.13 15.93
CA LYS A 104 7.96 -7.04 15.47
C LYS A 104 8.17 -7.65 14.08
N ASP A 105 7.40 -8.67 13.72
CA ASP A 105 7.47 -9.29 12.39
C ASP A 105 6.94 -8.36 11.31
N LEU A 106 5.84 -7.65 11.59
CA LEU A 106 5.36 -6.61 10.69
C LEU A 106 6.36 -5.46 10.54
N GLU A 107 6.93 -4.98 11.64
CA GLU A 107 7.95 -3.92 11.61
C GLU A 107 9.18 -4.34 10.79
N ARG A 108 9.62 -5.58 10.95
CA ARG A 108 10.75 -6.15 10.18
C ARG A 108 10.42 -6.19 8.69
N HIS A 109 9.22 -6.61 8.33
CA HIS A 109 8.75 -6.62 6.94
C HIS A 109 8.69 -5.20 6.35
N MET A 110 8.14 -4.24 7.08
CA MET A 110 8.08 -2.85 6.63
C MET A 110 9.48 -2.27 6.37
N ARG A 111 10.46 -2.64 7.19
CA ARG A 111 11.88 -2.25 6.97
C ARG A 111 12.46 -2.93 5.73
N ALA A 112 12.23 -4.22 5.53
CA ALA A 112 12.72 -4.97 4.38
C ALA A 112 12.16 -4.45 3.04
N THR A 113 10.94 -3.92 3.02
CA THR A 113 10.31 -3.33 1.83
C THR A 113 10.68 -1.85 1.61
N TRP A 114 11.40 -1.23 2.55
CA TRP A 114 11.70 0.19 2.51
C TRP A 114 12.53 0.59 1.29
N GLU A 115 13.55 -0.19 0.95
CA GLU A 115 14.41 0.06 -0.21
C GLU A 115 13.61 0.02 -1.53
N VAL A 116 12.66 -0.90 -1.65
CA VAL A 116 11.77 -0.98 -2.81
C VAL A 116 10.90 0.27 -2.90
N ARG A 117 10.37 0.75 -1.77
CA ARG A 117 9.56 1.98 -1.70
C ARG A 117 10.36 3.22 -2.09
N ILE A 118 11.61 3.34 -1.59
CA ILE A 118 12.51 4.44 -1.98
C ILE A 118 12.72 4.43 -3.49
N LYS A 119 13.04 3.29 -4.06
CA LYS A 119 13.27 3.14 -5.49
C LYS A 119 12.03 3.52 -6.32
N GLN A 120 10.84 3.16 -5.87
CA GLN A 120 9.59 3.58 -6.51
C GLN A 120 9.42 5.10 -6.49
N ILE A 121 9.69 5.75 -5.34
CA ILE A 121 9.59 7.21 -5.20
C ILE A 121 10.61 7.90 -6.10
N GLU A 122 11.85 7.46 -6.12
CA GLU A 122 12.91 7.99 -6.99
C GLU A 122 12.52 7.89 -8.46
N THR A 123 11.96 6.75 -8.87
CA THR A 123 11.49 6.54 -10.24
C THR A 123 10.35 7.50 -10.61
N VAL A 124 9.39 7.70 -9.71
CA VAL A 124 8.29 8.65 -9.90
C VAL A 124 8.81 10.09 -10.01
N LEU A 125 9.71 10.50 -9.11
CA LEU A 125 10.30 11.84 -9.11
C LEU A 125 11.11 12.10 -10.38
N LYS A 126 11.89 11.12 -10.84
CA LYS A 126 12.66 11.21 -12.08
C LYS A 126 11.80 11.46 -13.30
N MET A 127 10.58 10.94 -13.32
CA MET A 127 9.63 11.08 -14.43
C MET A 127 8.68 12.27 -14.28
N SER A 128 8.58 12.87 -13.11
CA SER A 128 7.57 13.91 -12.81
C SER A 128 7.64 15.10 -13.76
N SER A 129 8.84 15.55 -14.13
CA SER A 129 9.04 16.65 -15.09
C SER A 129 8.57 16.33 -16.51
N LYS A 130 8.48 15.04 -16.88
CA LYS A 130 8.08 14.57 -18.20
C LYS A 130 6.58 14.28 -18.30
N TYR A 131 5.88 14.14 -17.19
CA TYR A 131 4.45 13.80 -17.19
C TYR A 131 3.57 14.86 -17.85
N GLU A 132 3.88 16.13 -17.71
CA GLU A 132 3.13 17.18 -18.39
C GLU A 132 3.25 17.13 -19.92
N GLU A 133 4.43 16.77 -20.43
CA GLU A 133 4.65 16.58 -21.87
C GLU A 133 3.89 15.36 -22.39
N VAL A 134 3.96 14.25 -21.64
CA VAL A 134 3.19 13.02 -21.97
C VAL A 134 1.70 13.32 -21.96
N LEU A 135 1.20 14.02 -20.95
CA LEU A 135 -0.21 14.38 -20.84
C LEU A 135 -0.67 15.27 -21.99
N ARG A 136 0.15 16.26 -22.40
CA ARG A 136 -0.13 17.10 -23.58
C ARG A 136 -0.17 16.28 -24.86
N PHE A 137 0.73 15.34 -25.02
CA PHE A 137 0.75 14.42 -26.14
C PHE A 137 -0.51 13.56 -26.21
N LEU A 138 -0.85 12.87 -25.10
CA LEU A 138 -2.03 12.00 -25.05
C LEU A 138 -3.36 12.74 -25.26
N LYS A 139 -3.42 14.02 -24.88
CA LYS A 139 -4.62 14.85 -25.13
C LYS A 139 -4.77 15.29 -26.58
N LYS A 140 -3.66 15.40 -27.33
CA LYS A 140 -3.69 15.78 -28.75
C LYS A 140 -3.97 14.61 -29.66
N ASP A 141 -3.29 13.51 -29.45
CA ASP A 141 -3.42 12.28 -30.22
C ASP A 141 -4.25 11.30 -29.43
N LYS A 142 -5.46 11.02 -29.91
CA LYS A 142 -6.39 10.15 -29.22
C LYS A 142 -5.85 8.75 -28.92
N TYR A 143 -4.91 8.26 -29.75
CA TYR A 143 -4.19 7.00 -29.51
C TYR A 143 -2.83 7.06 -30.22
N PRO A 144 -1.71 6.74 -29.55
CA PRO A 144 -0.36 6.81 -30.10
C PRO A 144 0.06 5.62 -30.98
N TRP A 145 -0.85 4.68 -31.21
CA TRP A 145 -0.66 3.53 -32.12
C TRP A 145 -1.68 3.50 -33.25
#